data_cdd5a7907d3170b22b349f663fbc8a6c
#
_entry.id   cdd5a7907d3170b22b349f663fbc8a6c
#
_cell.length_a   1.000
_cell.length_b   1.000
_cell.length_c   1.000
_cell.angle_alpha   90.00
_cell.angle_beta   90.00
_cell.angle_gamma   90.00
#
_symmetry.space_group_name_H-M   'P 1'
#
loop_
_entity.id
_entity.type
_entity.pdbx_description
1 polymer ?
#
loop_
_entity_poly.entity_id
_entity_poly.type
_entity_poly.pdbx_seq_one_letter_code
_entity_poly.pdbx_strand_id
1 'polypeptide(L)'
;MLDFIRHQVRADLVVASVATTGWIETPVDESLTARLLAVSGVARIERVRLAEQDYEGSRISVDSLDDGAFAPERASDFTFAAGDPATALAAVRAGTAALVSRNFARQFRIGVGATLRVLTPTGVFTPRVAGVVVDYVSPRGSIVLSRAVYQRWWGDHAVNRFHVTLGPGADAAAVRSAIAGGVGAEEGLKVLTQRELYAYHQDAVRRAFRFTRALEVLPLVVAGLGLAEALIAVALDRRRELALLRAAGATRRQVARSVVAEAAGVGLLGLAGGVAMGVALAVLWVRVNFAYQLGWDVDFHFAAASLPAAALAAFLVSVPAAALPARWVARLPVVEALREG
;
A
#
# COMPACT_ATOMS: atom_id res chain seq x y z
N MET A 1 3.14 1.32 6.73
CA MET A 1 1.79 1.94 6.60
C MET A 1 0.85 1.57 7.74
N LEU A 2 0.62 0.30 8.05
CA LEU A 2 -0.32 -0.11 9.11
C LEU A 2 0.15 0.27 10.52
N ASP A 3 1.45 0.24 10.80
CA ASP A 3 2.02 0.72 12.06
C ASP A 3 1.90 2.25 12.21
N PHE A 4 1.93 2.98 11.12
CA PHE A 4 1.69 4.42 11.08
C PHE A 4 0.29 4.78 11.62
N ILE A 5 -0.76 4.09 11.15
CA ILE A 5 -2.13 4.33 11.62
C ILE A 5 -2.28 4.03 13.13
N ARG A 6 -1.56 3.02 13.63
CA ARG A 6 -1.56 2.66 15.05
C ARG A 6 -1.00 3.75 15.96
N HIS A 7 0.03 4.46 15.50
CA HIS A 7 0.71 5.46 16.31
C HIS A 7 0.08 6.85 16.19
N GLN A 8 -0.45 7.21 15.02
CA GLN A 8 -1.05 8.53 14.81
C GLN A 8 -2.44 8.71 15.44
N VAL A 9 -3.22 7.65 15.57
CA VAL A 9 -4.60 7.75 16.09
C VAL A 9 -4.62 7.26 17.55
N ARG A 10 -4.35 8.17 18.50
CA ARG A 10 -4.54 7.91 19.94
C ARG A 10 -5.96 8.29 20.35
N ALA A 11 -6.93 7.60 19.83
CA ALA A 11 -8.33 7.80 20.15
C ALA A 11 -8.98 6.45 20.46
N ASP A 12 -9.88 6.42 21.42
CA ASP A 12 -10.68 5.24 21.71
C ASP A 12 -11.73 4.99 20.61
N LEU A 13 -12.32 6.10 20.12
CA LEU A 13 -13.27 6.09 19.02
C LEU A 13 -12.92 7.17 18.00
N VAL A 14 -13.23 6.91 16.74
CA VAL A 14 -13.14 7.86 15.62
C VAL A 14 -14.54 8.06 15.07
N VAL A 15 -14.99 9.32 15.05
CA VAL A 15 -16.29 9.71 14.50
C VAL A 15 -16.08 10.51 13.23
N ALA A 16 -16.72 10.10 12.14
CA ALA A 16 -16.59 10.73 10.84
C ALA A 16 -17.88 10.57 10.04
N SER A 17 -18.04 11.34 8.96
CA SER A 17 -19.17 11.14 8.04
C SER A 17 -19.16 9.74 7.43
N VAL A 18 -20.33 9.15 7.20
CA VAL A 18 -20.49 7.94 6.39
C VAL A 18 -20.18 8.21 4.91
N ALA A 19 -20.45 9.45 4.45
CA ALA A 19 -20.15 9.89 3.10
C ALA A 19 -18.64 10.11 2.94
N THR A 20 -18.12 9.78 1.76
CA THR A 20 -16.72 9.96 1.40
C THR A 20 -16.59 10.67 0.07
N THR A 21 -15.57 11.54 -0.05
CA THR A 21 -15.14 12.11 -1.32
C THR A 21 -13.81 11.48 -1.67
N GLY A 22 -13.83 10.53 -2.61
CA GLY A 22 -12.67 9.68 -2.87
C GLY A 22 -12.41 8.73 -1.69
N TRP A 23 -11.29 8.91 -1.01
CA TRP A 23 -10.88 8.11 0.17
C TRP A 23 -10.82 8.90 1.47
N ILE A 24 -11.24 10.19 1.42
CA ILE A 24 -11.35 11.06 2.59
C ILE A 24 -12.85 11.19 2.94
N GLU A 25 -13.17 11.15 4.21
CA GLU A 25 -14.53 11.41 4.70
C GLU A 25 -14.97 12.84 4.36
N THR A 26 -16.22 12.99 3.94
CA THR A 26 -16.81 14.31 3.71
C THR A 26 -16.77 15.13 5.00
N PRO A 27 -16.28 16.37 4.95
CA PRO A 27 -16.19 17.20 6.14
C PRO A 27 -17.59 17.56 6.69
N VAL A 28 -17.67 17.70 8.00
CA VAL A 28 -18.85 18.09 8.75
C VAL A 28 -18.56 19.33 9.57
N ASP A 29 -19.60 19.97 10.11
CA ASP A 29 -19.46 21.20 10.89
C ASP A 29 -18.79 20.95 12.25
N GLU A 30 -17.90 21.86 12.68
CA GLU A 30 -17.19 21.73 13.96
C GLU A 30 -18.09 21.90 15.18
N SER A 31 -19.27 22.49 15.03
CA SER A 31 -20.26 22.62 16.14
C SER A 31 -20.70 21.29 16.73
N LEU A 32 -20.56 20.19 15.95
CA LEU A 32 -20.77 18.83 16.43
C LEU A 32 -19.85 18.46 17.59
N THR A 33 -18.70 19.14 17.74
CA THR A 33 -17.78 18.93 18.87
C THR A 33 -18.49 19.08 20.21
N ALA A 34 -19.30 20.12 20.38
CA ALA A 34 -20.02 20.35 21.62
C ALA A 34 -21.07 19.25 21.91
N ARG A 35 -21.77 18.80 20.88
CA ARG A 35 -22.76 17.72 20.98
C ARG A 35 -22.10 16.38 21.33
N LEU A 36 -20.97 16.10 20.74
CA LEU A 36 -20.21 14.88 21.01
C LEU A 36 -19.57 14.91 22.42
N LEU A 37 -19.10 16.07 22.89
CA LEU A 37 -18.57 16.25 24.25
C LEU A 37 -19.66 16.11 25.33
N ALA A 38 -20.93 16.42 25.00
CA ALA A 38 -22.05 16.25 25.92
C ALA A 38 -22.43 14.77 26.15
N VAL A 39 -21.92 13.84 25.37
CA VAL A 39 -22.16 12.40 25.55
C VAL A 39 -21.43 11.91 26.79
N SER A 40 -22.17 11.31 27.74
CA SER A 40 -21.56 10.76 28.96
C SER A 40 -20.47 9.75 28.65
N GLY A 41 -19.30 9.91 29.30
CA GLY A 41 -18.15 9.08 29.10
C GLY A 41 -17.12 9.62 28.10
N VAL A 42 -17.44 10.68 27.34
CA VAL A 42 -16.49 11.39 26.51
C VAL A 42 -15.69 12.38 27.35
N ALA A 43 -14.38 12.26 27.34
CA ALA A 43 -13.48 13.15 28.09
C ALA A 43 -12.88 14.26 27.22
N ARG A 44 -12.50 13.94 25.98
CA ARG A 44 -11.83 14.87 25.06
C ARG A 44 -12.16 14.53 23.62
N ILE A 45 -12.18 15.54 22.78
CA ILE A 45 -12.28 15.42 21.33
C ILE A 45 -11.13 16.20 20.70
N GLU A 46 -10.47 15.58 19.73
CA GLU A 46 -9.50 16.23 18.85
C GLU A 46 -10.06 16.23 17.43
N ARG A 47 -10.03 17.37 16.78
CA ARG A 47 -10.56 17.58 15.43
C ARG A 47 -9.44 17.46 14.41
N VAL A 48 -9.73 16.74 13.33
CA VAL A 48 -8.82 16.56 12.21
C VAL A 48 -9.50 17.07 10.94
N ARG A 49 -8.83 17.96 10.24
CA ARG A 49 -9.24 18.46 8.92
C ARG A 49 -8.20 18.09 7.90
N LEU A 50 -8.62 17.43 6.83
CA LEU A 50 -7.82 17.05 5.68
C LEU A 50 -8.37 17.82 4.48
N ALA A 51 -7.64 18.82 3.99
CA ALA A 51 -8.08 19.67 2.88
C ALA A 51 -7.13 19.52 1.70
N GLU A 52 -7.68 19.43 0.50
CA GLU A 52 -6.87 19.46 -0.71
C GLU A 52 -6.50 20.91 -1.07
N GLN A 53 -5.25 21.12 -1.44
CA GLN A 53 -4.69 22.42 -1.79
C GLN A 53 -3.78 22.31 -3.01
N ASP A 54 -3.89 23.27 -3.93
CA ASP A 54 -2.91 23.38 -5.01
C ASP A 54 -1.63 24.07 -4.50
N TYR A 55 -0.49 23.41 -4.69
CA TYR A 55 0.82 23.90 -4.36
C TYR A 55 1.77 23.63 -5.54
N GLU A 56 2.30 24.69 -6.16
CA GLU A 56 3.19 24.62 -7.32
C GLU A 56 2.69 23.66 -8.43
N GLY A 57 1.38 23.72 -8.76
CA GLY A 57 0.75 22.90 -9.79
C GLY A 57 0.49 21.45 -9.40
N SER A 58 0.68 21.09 -8.13
CA SER A 58 0.37 19.78 -7.60
C SER A 58 -0.68 19.87 -6.51
N ARG A 59 -1.65 18.91 -6.51
CA ARG A 59 -2.67 18.84 -5.47
C ARG A 59 -2.13 18.08 -4.27
N ILE A 60 -1.84 18.79 -3.19
CA ILE A 60 -1.34 18.29 -1.91
C ILE A 60 -2.46 18.22 -0.87
N SER A 61 -2.19 17.62 0.29
CA SER A 61 -3.06 17.73 1.46
C SER A 61 -2.53 18.81 2.42
N VAL A 62 -3.45 19.59 2.99
CA VAL A 62 -3.19 20.41 4.16
C VAL A 62 -3.96 19.80 5.33
N ASP A 63 -3.19 19.25 6.27
CA ASP A 63 -3.71 18.50 7.39
C ASP A 63 -3.66 19.38 8.63
N SER A 64 -4.81 19.69 9.21
CA SER A 64 -4.86 20.47 10.44
C SER A 64 -5.33 19.62 11.60
N LEU A 65 -4.59 19.71 12.70
CA LEU A 65 -4.81 18.99 13.94
C LEU A 65 -4.98 20.01 15.09
N ASP A 66 -5.78 19.66 16.08
CA ASP A 66 -5.85 20.46 17.31
C ASP A 66 -4.50 20.57 18.00
N ASP A 67 -4.25 21.68 18.69
CA ASP A 67 -2.96 22.01 19.31
C ASP A 67 -2.46 20.94 20.30
N GLY A 68 -3.39 20.17 20.90
CA GLY A 68 -3.08 19.03 21.76
C GLY A 68 -2.31 17.91 21.02
N ALA A 69 -2.46 17.77 19.72
CA ALA A 69 -1.72 16.79 18.93
C ALA A 69 -0.21 17.10 18.84
N PHE A 70 0.16 18.37 19.05
CA PHE A 70 1.55 18.82 19.03
C PHE A 70 2.17 18.98 20.42
N ALA A 71 1.57 18.39 21.46
CA ALA A 71 2.14 18.36 22.78
C ALA A 71 3.43 17.52 22.83
N PRO A 72 4.44 17.86 23.67
CA PRO A 72 5.72 17.15 23.71
C PRO A 72 5.59 15.64 23.95
N GLU A 73 4.64 15.22 24.77
CA GLU A 73 4.33 13.81 25.07
C GLU A 73 3.75 13.05 23.88
N ARG A 74 3.35 13.76 22.83
CA ARG A 74 2.82 13.22 21.58
C ARG A 74 3.86 13.10 20.46
N ALA A 75 5.13 13.38 20.75
CA ALA A 75 6.21 13.31 19.76
C ALA A 75 6.34 11.93 19.10
N SER A 76 6.01 10.86 19.83
CA SER A 76 6.00 9.49 19.31
C SER A 76 4.86 9.20 18.29
N ASP A 77 3.85 10.07 18.21
CA ASP A 77 2.75 9.93 17.25
C ASP A 77 3.19 10.33 15.83
N PHE A 78 4.32 11.04 15.72
CA PHE A 78 4.92 11.45 14.47
C PHE A 78 6.22 10.70 14.23
N THR A 79 6.35 10.09 13.06
CA THR A 79 7.62 9.47 12.64
C THR A 79 8.46 10.53 11.91
N PHE A 80 9.40 11.15 12.61
CA PHE A 80 10.29 12.17 12.02
C PHE A 80 11.33 11.53 11.11
N ALA A 81 11.45 12.06 9.88
CA ALA A 81 12.53 11.74 8.96
C ALA A 81 13.66 12.78 9.04
N ALA A 82 13.35 14.03 9.44
CA ALA A 82 14.31 15.10 9.68
C ALA A 82 13.72 16.16 10.62
N GLY A 83 14.58 16.85 11.36
CA GLY A 83 14.20 17.84 12.37
C GLY A 83 14.19 17.25 13.79
N ASP A 84 14.31 18.12 14.79
CA ASP A 84 14.17 17.74 16.19
C ASP A 84 12.69 17.72 16.59
N PRO A 85 12.15 16.59 17.04
CA PRO A 85 10.71 16.45 17.31
C PRO A 85 10.17 17.48 18.32
N ALA A 86 10.87 17.70 19.42
CA ALA A 86 10.40 18.58 20.48
C ALA A 86 10.30 20.03 20.01
N THR A 87 11.36 20.53 19.36
CA THR A 87 11.41 21.89 18.82
C THR A 87 10.41 22.09 17.68
N ALA A 88 10.27 21.07 16.79
CA ALA A 88 9.36 21.13 15.66
C ALA A 88 7.89 21.20 16.11
N LEU A 89 7.47 20.34 17.04
CA LEU A 89 6.11 20.33 17.55
C LEU A 89 5.77 21.60 18.31
N ALA A 90 6.71 22.11 19.12
CA ALA A 90 6.54 23.40 19.82
C ALA A 90 6.34 24.56 18.83
N ALA A 91 7.11 24.62 17.74
CA ALA A 91 6.99 25.65 16.73
C ALA A 91 5.66 25.57 15.93
N VAL A 92 5.18 24.35 15.62
CA VAL A 92 3.87 24.15 14.98
C VAL A 92 2.74 24.56 15.92
N ARG A 93 2.81 24.15 17.18
CA ARG A 93 1.82 24.56 18.21
C ARG A 93 1.78 26.05 18.43
N ALA A 94 2.93 26.72 18.39
CA ALA A 94 3.01 28.17 18.46
C ALA A 94 2.51 28.90 17.19
N GLY A 95 2.19 28.16 16.12
CA GLY A 95 1.68 28.71 14.87
C GLY A 95 2.75 29.38 13.99
N THR A 96 4.04 29.18 14.30
CA THR A 96 5.16 29.80 13.59
C THR A 96 5.76 28.93 12.50
N ALA A 97 5.42 27.64 12.46
CA ALA A 97 5.99 26.66 11.54
C ALA A 97 4.98 25.60 11.12
N ALA A 98 5.39 24.77 10.17
CA ALA A 98 4.65 23.60 9.69
C ALA A 98 5.54 22.36 9.70
N LEU A 99 4.94 21.17 9.79
CA LEU A 99 5.60 19.94 9.37
C LEU A 99 5.25 19.68 7.90
N VAL A 100 6.15 19.02 7.20
CA VAL A 100 5.86 18.52 5.84
C VAL A 100 6.12 17.03 5.75
N SER A 101 5.37 16.35 4.91
CA SER A 101 5.62 14.93 4.67
C SER A 101 6.90 14.71 3.87
N ARG A 102 7.50 13.53 4.01
CA ARG A 102 8.75 13.17 3.33
C ARG A 102 8.63 13.21 1.80
N ASN A 103 7.48 12.79 1.26
CA ASN A 103 7.20 12.87 -0.16
C ASN A 103 7.04 14.33 -0.64
N PHE A 104 6.40 15.20 0.15
CA PHE A 104 6.37 16.65 -0.11
C PHE A 104 7.78 17.22 -0.17
N ALA A 105 8.58 16.97 0.88
CA ALA A 105 9.96 17.46 0.97
C ALA A 105 10.81 17.07 -0.24
N ARG A 106 10.64 15.82 -0.71
CA ARG A 106 11.33 15.29 -1.89
C ARG A 106 10.82 15.92 -3.19
N GLN A 107 9.50 15.97 -3.39
CA GLN A 107 8.88 16.45 -4.62
C GLN A 107 9.24 17.92 -4.88
N PHE A 108 9.16 18.76 -3.86
CA PHE A 108 9.41 20.20 -3.96
C PHE A 108 10.83 20.60 -3.57
N ARG A 109 11.71 19.64 -3.22
CA ARG A 109 13.11 19.86 -2.81
C ARG A 109 13.22 20.80 -1.61
N ILE A 110 12.32 20.65 -0.65
CA ILE A 110 12.19 21.49 0.54
C ILE A 110 12.69 20.70 1.75
N GLY A 111 13.53 21.32 2.58
CA GLY A 111 14.05 20.73 3.82
C GLY A 111 13.69 21.53 5.06
N VAL A 112 14.12 21.03 6.23
CA VAL A 112 13.97 21.73 7.51
C VAL A 112 14.61 23.11 7.45
N GLY A 113 13.91 24.12 7.97
CA GLY A 113 14.34 25.52 7.96
C GLY A 113 13.93 26.31 6.72
N ALA A 114 13.50 25.66 5.64
CA ALA A 114 12.98 26.35 4.46
C ALA A 114 11.66 27.08 4.77
N THR A 115 11.35 28.11 4.00
CA THR A 115 10.08 28.82 4.09
C THR A 115 9.17 28.38 2.94
N LEU A 116 7.95 27.96 3.26
CA LEU A 116 6.92 27.65 2.28
C LEU A 116 6.23 28.93 1.83
N ARG A 117 5.64 28.89 0.63
CA ARG A 117 4.77 29.95 0.14
C ARG A 117 3.43 29.33 -0.27
N VAL A 118 2.47 29.33 0.64
CA VAL A 118 1.16 28.72 0.44
C VAL A 118 0.13 29.79 0.14
N LEU A 119 -0.55 29.69 -0.99
CA LEU A 119 -1.67 30.57 -1.34
C LEU A 119 -2.90 30.12 -0.58
N THR A 120 -3.49 31.00 0.21
CA THR A 120 -4.69 30.71 1.00
C THR A 120 -5.80 31.69 0.63
N PRO A 121 -7.05 31.43 0.99
CA PRO A 121 -8.17 32.35 0.75
C PRO A 121 -7.97 33.75 1.37
N THR A 122 -7.22 33.84 2.47
CA THR A 122 -6.98 35.12 3.16
C THR A 122 -5.65 35.80 2.78
N GLY A 123 -4.84 35.19 1.93
CA GLY A 123 -3.56 35.75 1.49
C GLY A 123 -2.46 34.69 1.37
N VAL A 124 -1.21 35.16 1.37
CA VAL A 124 -0.03 34.29 1.26
C VAL A 124 0.48 33.92 2.65
N PHE A 125 0.39 32.65 2.99
CA PHE A 125 0.93 32.10 4.23
C PHE A 125 2.36 31.58 4.01
N THR A 126 3.29 32.00 4.87
CA THR A 126 4.72 31.71 4.72
C THR A 126 5.32 31.05 5.96
N PRO A 127 4.91 29.82 6.31
CA PRO A 127 5.46 29.11 7.47
C PRO A 127 6.87 28.60 7.17
N ARG A 128 7.68 28.44 8.25
CA ARG A 128 8.94 27.69 8.17
C ARG A 128 8.67 26.20 8.32
N VAL A 129 9.43 25.38 7.63
CA VAL A 129 9.42 23.93 7.82
C VAL A 129 10.20 23.59 9.08
N ALA A 130 9.52 23.15 10.12
CA ALA A 130 10.14 22.75 11.39
C ALA A 130 10.63 21.30 11.38
N GLY A 131 9.99 20.43 10.60
CA GLY A 131 10.35 19.03 10.53
C GLY A 131 9.76 18.34 9.30
N VAL A 132 10.37 17.23 8.94
CA VAL A 132 9.89 16.32 7.89
C VAL A 132 9.41 15.05 8.54
N VAL A 133 8.16 14.67 8.30
CA VAL A 133 7.53 13.48 8.90
C VAL A 133 7.17 12.47 7.82
N VAL A 134 7.10 11.19 8.21
CA VAL A 134 6.55 10.14 7.36
C VAL A 134 5.04 10.21 7.45
N ASP A 135 4.39 10.46 6.32
CA ASP A 135 2.95 10.53 6.19
C ASP A 135 2.50 9.82 4.91
N TYR A 136 1.33 9.19 4.98
CA TYR A 136 0.72 8.44 3.88
C TYR A 136 -0.67 8.97 3.49
N VAL A 137 -1.04 10.16 3.97
CA VAL A 137 -2.37 10.76 3.70
C VAL A 137 -2.50 11.14 2.23
N SER A 138 -1.48 11.78 1.66
CA SER A 138 -1.53 12.22 0.27
C SER A 138 -0.35 11.69 -0.55
N PRO A 139 -0.58 11.14 -1.76
CA PRO A 139 0.49 10.72 -2.66
C PRO A 139 1.41 11.87 -3.09
N ARG A 140 0.89 13.09 -3.14
CA ARG A 140 1.62 14.30 -3.56
C ARG A 140 2.24 15.04 -2.39
N GLY A 141 2.01 14.56 -1.18
CA GLY A 141 2.53 15.11 0.04
C GLY A 141 1.54 15.96 0.82
N SER A 142 1.91 16.23 2.06
CA SER A 142 1.08 16.99 2.99
C SER A 142 1.88 18.07 3.72
N ILE A 143 1.16 19.13 4.12
CA ILE A 143 1.59 20.15 5.06
C ILE A 143 0.73 19.98 6.31
N VAL A 144 1.36 19.77 7.46
CA VAL A 144 0.67 19.59 8.75
C VAL A 144 0.78 20.86 9.57
N LEU A 145 -0.36 21.37 10.03
CA LEU A 145 -0.51 22.64 10.73
C LEU A 145 -1.34 22.49 12.02
N SER A 146 -1.19 23.43 12.95
CA SER A 146 -2.16 23.58 14.02
C SER A 146 -3.51 24.07 13.46
N ARG A 147 -4.60 23.60 14.07
CA ARG A 147 -5.95 23.96 13.64
C ARG A 147 -6.20 25.47 13.74
N ALA A 148 -5.68 26.11 14.76
CA ALA A 148 -5.81 27.56 14.93
C ALA A 148 -5.17 28.33 13.75
N VAL A 149 -4.02 27.88 13.27
CA VAL A 149 -3.37 28.46 12.09
C VAL A 149 -4.19 28.21 10.83
N TYR A 150 -4.66 26.98 10.65
CA TYR A 150 -5.48 26.62 9.50
C TYR A 150 -6.76 27.47 9.42
N GLN A 151 -7.51 27.54 10.51
CA GLN A 151 -8.72 28.35 10.57
C GLN A 151 -8.45 29.83 10.26
N ARG A 152 -7.36 30.37 10.79
CA ARG A 152 -6.96 31.77 10.55
C ARG A 152 -6.70 32.07 9.06
N TRP A 153 -6.05 31.15 8.37
CA TRP A 153 -5.61 31.39 6.98
C TRP A 153 -6.59 30.86 5.93
N TRP A 154 -7.34 29.82 6.21
CA TRP A 154 -8.33 29.26 5.28
C TRP A 154 -9.77 29.68 5.58
N GLY A 155 -10.08 30.17 6.78
CA GLY A 155 -11.43 30.49 7.20
C GLY A 155 -12.35 29.25 7.26
N ASP A 156 -11.77 28.05 7.25
CA ASP A 156 -12.49 26.79 7.18
C ASP A 156 -12.56 26.14 8.57
N HIS A 157 -13.78 25.96 9.05
CA HIS A 157 -14.10 25.36 10.34
C HIS A 157 -14.57 23.91 10.24
N ALA A 158 -14.64 23.34 9.04
CA ALA A 158 -15.07 21.97 8.84
C ALA A 158 -14.09 20.95 9.45
N VAL A 159 -14.59 19.75 9.72
CA VAL A 159 -13.87 18.64 10.35
C VAL A 159 -14.15 17.36 9.57
N ASN A 160 -13.11 16.62 9.23
CA ASN A 160 -13.27 15.31 8.59
C ASN A 160 -13.43 14.21 9.63
N ARG A 161 -12.69 14.30 10.75
CA ARG A 161 -12.70 13.28 11.81
C ARG A 161 -12.65 13.92 13.18
N PHE A 162 -13.41 13.35 14.11
CA PHE A 162 -13.30 13.61 15.53
C PHE A 162 -12.62 12.39 16.18
N HIS A 163 -11.49 12.62 16.79
CA HIS A 163 -10.81 11.64 17.62
C HIS A 163 -11.32 11.79 19.05
N VAL A 164 -12.07 10.81 19.52
CA VAL A 164 -12.75 10.82 20.81
C VAL A 164 -11.93 10.02 21.81
N THR A 165 -11.54 10.67 22.90
CA THR A 165 -10.89 10.03 24.05
C THR A 165 -11.93 9.87 25.16
N LEU A 166 -12.03 8.69 25.72
CA LEU A 166 -12.97 8.36 26.78
C LEU A 166 -12.39 8.69 28.15
N GLY A 167 -13.28 8.96 29.10
CA GLY A 167 -12.93 9.14 30.51
C GLY A 167 -12.51 7.82 31.16
N PRO A 168 -11.76 7.91 32.28
CA PRO A 168 -11.37 6.71 33.02
C PRO A 168 -12.60 5.88 33.44
N GLY A 169 -12.60 4.58 33.10
CA GLY A 169 -13.71 3.68 33.45
C GLY A 169 -14.96 3.77 32.57
N ALA A 170 -14.96 4.62 31.54
CA ALA A 170 -16.07 4.68 30.60
C ALA A 170 -16.16 3.39 29.73
N ASP A 171 -17.38 2.88 29.55
CA ASP A 171 -17.64 1.77 28.65
C ASP A 171 -17.65 2.25 27.20
N ALA A 172 -16.64 1.89 26.44
CA ALA A 172 -16.49 2.26 25.04
C ALA A 172 -17.66 1.80 24.16
N ALA A 173 -18.28 0.65 24.47
CA ALA A 173 -19.42 0.13 23.71
C ALA A 173 -20.69 0.97 23.99
N ALA A 174 -20.92 1.36 25.25
CA ALA A 174 -22.04 2.22 25.64
C ALA A 174 -21.90 3.61 25.02
N VAL A 175 -20.72 4.24 25.12
CA VAL A 175 -20.44 5.55 24.52
C VAL A 175 -20.61 5.50 23.00
N ARG A 176 -20.08 4.48 22.35
CA ARG A 176 -20.25 4.26 20.90
C ARG A 176 -21.72 4.20 20.51
N SER A 177 -22.50 3.39 21.24
CA SER A 177 -23.93 3.24 20.96
C SER A 177 -24.71 4.55 21.18
N ALA A 178 -24.35 5.32 22.21
CA ALA A 178 -24.94 6.62 22.48
C ALA A 178 -24.62 7.63 21.36
N ILE A 179 -23.36 7.70 20.89
CA ILE A 179 -23.01 8.57 19.77
C ILE A 179 -23.71 8.12 18.48
N ALA A 180 -23.67 6.82 18.16
CA ALA A 180 -24.24 6.28 16.93
C ALA A 180 -25.78 6.43 16.87
N GLY A 181 -26.49 6.22 18.00
CA GLY A 181 -27.93 6.33 18.08
C GLY A 181 -28.44 7.78 18.24
N GLY A 182 -27.60 8.70 18.69
CA GLY A 182 -27.94 10.13 18.83
C GLY A 182 -27.35 10.94 17.65
N VAL A 183 -26.33 11.73 17.94
CA VAL A 183 -25.68 12.63 16.94
C VAL A 183 -25.31 11.91 15.66
N GLY A 184 -24.85 10.66 15.76
CA GLY A 184 -24.44 9.87 14.60
C GLY A 184 -25.59 9.55 13.64
N ALA A 185 -26.78 9.20 14.18
CA ALA A 185 -27.95 8.91 13.36
C ALA A 185 -28.53 10.17 12.70
N GLU A 186 -28.52 11.30 13.43
CA GLU A 186 -29.05 12.57 12.94
C GLU A 186 -28.16 13.17 11.83
N GLU A 187 -26.84 13.08 11.97
CA GLU A 187 -25.87 13.75 11.10
C GLU A 187 -25.20 12.80 10.11
N GLY A 188 -25.61 11.54 10.05
CA GLY A 188 -25.02 10.55 9.14
C GLY A 188 -23.55 10.25 9.46
N LEU A 189 -23.23 10.07 10.75
CA LEU A 189 -21.87 9.78 11.18
C LEU A 189 -21.69 8.29 11.47
N LYS A 190 -20.50 7.78 11.15
CA LYS A 190 -20.00 6.46 11.56
C LYS A 190 -19.12 6.61 12.80
N VAL A 191 -19.21 5.67 13.71
CA VAL A 191 -18.38 5.59 14.92
C VAL A 191 -17.56 4.32 14.84
N LEU A 192 -16.25 4.46 14.72
CA LEU A 192 -15.30 3.36 14.56
C LEU A 192 -14.39 3.29 15.78
N THR A 193 -14.16 2.10 16.29
CA THR A 193 -13.03 1.85 17.18
C THR A 193 -11.71 1.92 16.42
N GLN A 194 -10.59 2.12 17.12
CA GLN A 194 -9.26 2.08 16.50
C GLN A 194 -9.02 0.76 15.73
N ARG A 195 -9.52 -0.37 16.27
CA ARG A 195 -9.42 -1.68 15.62
C ARG A 195 -10.23 -1.76 14.33
N GLU A 196 -11.43 -1.21 14.31
CA GLU A 196 -12.28 -1.18 13.11
C GLU A 196 -11.74 -0.22 12.05
N LEU A 197 -11.21 0.93 12.45
CA LEU A 197 -10.54 1.85 11.54
C LEU A 197 -9.34 1.16 10.85
N TYR A 198 -8.56 0.43 11.63
CA TYR A 198 -7.45 -0.37 11.12
C TYR A 198 -7.92 -1.47 10.15
N ALA A 199 -8.96 -2.22 10.52
CA ALA A 199 -9.54 -3.25 9.66
C ALA A 199 -10.12 -2.66 8.36
N TYR A 200 -10.78 -1.51 8.43
CA TYR A 200 -11.30 -0.79 7.27
C TYR A 200 -10.19 -0.43 6.27
N HIS A 201 -9.08 0.09 6.75
CA HIS A 201 -7.94 0.42 5.90
C HIS A 201 -7.25 -0.84 5.35
N GLN A 202 -7.12 -1.90 6.16
CA GLN A 202 -6.61 -3.19 5.70
C GLN A 202 -7.45 -3.77 4.57
N ASP A 203 -8.77 -3.73 4.71
CA ASP A 203 -9.68 -4.26 3.69
C ASP A 203 -9.67 -3.42 2.40
N ALA A 204 -9.51 -2.09 2.52
CA ALA A 204 -9.32 -1.22 1.35
C ALA A 204 -8.05 -1.58 0.59
N VAL A 205 -6.93 -1.76 1.30
CA VAL A 205 -5.66 -2.22 0.72
C VAL A 205 -5.82 -3.62 0.10
N ARG A 206 -6.41 -4.58 0.82
CA ARG A 206 -6.66 -5.93 0.29
C ARG A 206 -7.55 -5.93 -0.95
N ARG A 207 -8.55 -5.07 -1.02
CA ARG A 207 -9.42 -4.94 -2.21
C ARG A 207 -8.64 -4.40 -3.41
N ALA A 208 -7.79 -3.39 -3.21
CA ALA A 208 -6.92 -2.85 -4.25
C ALA A 208 -5.96 -3.94 -4.81
N PHE A 209 -5.38 -4.76 -3.92
CA PHE A 209 -4.46 -5.83 -4.33
C PHE A 209 -5.14 -7.13 -4.82
N ARG A 210 -6.47 -7.30 -4.66
CA ARG A 210 -7.16 -8.46 -5.26
C ARG A 210 -7.08 -8.48 -6.79
N PHE A 211 -7.14 -7.32 -7.41
CA PHE A 211 -6.99 -7.19 -8.86
C PHE A 211 -5.60 -7.63 -9.33
N THR A 212 -4.57 -7.30 -8.57
CA THR A 212 -3.19 -7.71 -8.87
C THR A 212 -3.04 -9.23 -8.85
N ARG A 213 -3.68 -9.94 -7.90
CA ARG A 213 -3.67 -11.40 -7.86
C ARG A 213 -4.32 -12.07 -9.08
N ALA A 214 -5.41 -11.50 -9.58
CA ALA A 214 -6.02 -12.00 -10.81
C ALA A 214 -5.08 -11.85 -12.01
N LEU A 215 -4.29 -10.76 -12.05
CA LEU A 215 -3.28 -10.53 -13.08
C LEU A 215 -2.06 -11.46 -12.96
N GLU A 216 -1.80 -12.10 -11.81
CA GLU A 216 -0.72 -13.06 -11.64
C GLU A 216 -0.98 -14.39 -12.38
N VAL A 217 -2.24 -14.77 -12.55
CA VAL A 217 -2.62 -16.04 -13.20
C VAL A 217 -2.34 -15.99 -14.70
N LEU A 218 -2.59 -14.87 -15.36
CA LEU A 218 -2.41 -14.72 -16.80
C LEU A 218 -0.97 -14.97 -17.27
N PRO A 219 0.07 -14.35 -16.68
CA PRO A 219 1.46 -14.65 -17.02
C PRO A 219 1.85 -16.11 -16.77
N LEU A 220 1.31 -16.75 -15.72
CA LEU A 220 1.58 -18.17 -15.45
C LEU A 220 1.01 -19.07 -16.57
N VAL A 221 -0.20 -18.79 -17.04
CA VAL A 221 -0.80 -19.53 -18.15
C VAL A 221 0.02 -19.32 -19.43
N VAL A 222 0.38 -18.08 -19.75
CA VAL A 222 1.18 -17.75 -20.95
C VAL A 222 2.56 -18.41 -20.88
N ALA A 223 3.21 -18.37 -19.70
CA ALA A 223 4.49 -19.04 -19.49
C ALA A 223 4.38 -20.57 -19.65
N GLY A 224 3.30 -21.18 -19.16
CA GLY A 224 3.02 -22.60 -19.32
C GLY A 224 2.82 -23.01 -20.78
N LEU A 225 2.08 -22.21 -21.53
CA LEU A 225 1.88 -22.41 -22.97
C LEU A 225 3.19 -22.27 -23.75
N GLY A 226 3.96 -21.21 -23.48
CA GLY A 226 5.29 -21.01 -24.11
C GLY A 226 6.28 -22.12 -23.80
N LEU A 227 6.28 -22.63 -22.57
CA LEU A 227 7.11 -23.78 -22.21
C LEU A 227 6.66 -25.05 -22.95
N ALA A 228 5.37 -25.30 -23.08
CA ALA A 228 4.84 -26.44 -23.81
C ALA A 228 5.22 -26.35 -25.30
N GLU A 229 5.10 -25.18 -25.92
CA GLU A 229 5.49 -24.93 -27.31
C GLU A 229 6.99 -25.16 -27.51
N ALA A 230 7.85 -24.60 -26.66
CA ALA A 230 9.29 -24.79 -26.72
C ALA A 230 9.69 -26.26 -26.59
N LEU A 231 9.07 -27.02 -25.68
CA LEU A 231 9.34 -28.45 -25.49
C LEU A 231 8.87 -29.28 -26.70
N ILE A 232 7.75 -28.91 -27.33
CA ILE A 232 7.29 -29.56 -28.57
C ILE A 232 8.30 -29.29 -29.69
N ALA A 233 8.77 -28.06 -29.87
CA ALA A 233 9.75 -27.73 -30.89
C ALA A 233 11.06 -28.51 -30.70
N VAL A 234 11.63 -28.50 -29.49
CA VAL A 234 12.83 -29.28 -29.17
C VAL A 234 12.63 -30.78 -29.40
N ALA A 235 11.46 -31.31 -29.04
CA ALA A 235 11.15 -32.70 -29.23
C ALA A 235 11.01 -33.10 -30.72
N LEU A 236 10.47 -32.19 -31.55
CA LEU A 236 10.41 -32.37 -33.02
C LEU A 236 11.81 -32.32 -33.65
N ASP A 237 12.63 -31.36 -33.25
CA ASP A 237 14.01 -31.27 -33.78
C ASP A 237 14.86 -32.50 -33.46
N ARG A 238 14.64 -33.12 -32.29
CA ARG A 238 15.36 -34.30 -31.83
C ARG A 238 14.64 -35.63 -32.10
N ARG A 239 13.56 -35.62 -32.91
CA ARG A 239 12.73 -36.81 -33.14
C ARG A 239 13.57 -38.01 -33.66
N ARG A 240 14.57 -37.76 -34.50
CA ARG A 240 15.47 -38.80 -35.05
C ARG A 240 16.38 -39.40 -33.99
N GLU A 241 16.98 -38.59 -33.13
CA GLU A 241 17.81 -39.04 -32.02
C GLU A 241 17.01 -39.92 -31.06
N LEU A 242 15.76 -39.48 -30.70
CA LEU A 242 14.88 -40.22 -29.82
C LEU A 242 14.37 -41.53 -30.45
N ALA A 243 14.19 -41.56 -31.78
CA ALA A 243 13.87 -42.79 -32.53
C ALA A 243 15.05 -43.76 -32.55
N LEU A 244 16.27 -43.27 -32.75
CA LEU A 244 17.51 -44.10 -32.72
C LEU A 244 17.71 -44.70 -31.33
N LEU A 245 17.52 -43.96 -30.25
CA LEU A 245 17.59 -44.50 -28.90
C LEU A 245 16.57 -45.62 -28.66
N ARG A 246 15.37 -45.49 -29.19
CA ARG A 246 14.35 -46.54 -29.13
C ARG A 246 14.69 -47.75 -29.98
N ALA A 247 15.27 -47.57 -31.17
CA ALA A 247 15.78 -48.63 -32.02
C ALA A 247 16.95 -49.41 -31.35
N ALA A 248 17.77 -48.69 -30.57
CA ALA A 248 18.84 -49.28 -29.74
C ALA A 248 18.34 -49.96 -28.46
N GLY A 249 17.02 -50.06 -28.25
CA GLY A 249 16.41 -50.80 -27.13
C GLY A 249 15.94 -49.94 -25.93
N ALA A 250 16.00 -48.58 -26.01
CA ALA A 250 15.50 -47.74 -24.95
C ALA A 250 13.98 -47.88 -24.80
N THR A 251 13.54 -48.00 -23.55
CA THR A 251 12.12 -48.11 -23.23
C THR A 251 11.43 -46.70 -23.34
N ARG A 252 10.12 -46.71 -23.58
CA ARG A 252 9.32 -45.45 -23.61
C ARG A 252 9.49 -44.61 -22.34
N ARG A 253 9.65 -45.30 -21.17
CA ARG A 253 9.87 -44.61 -19.88
C ARG A 253 11.24 -43.95 -19.80
N GLN A 254 12.29 -44.55 -20.37
CA GLN A 254 13.64 -43.97 -20.39
C GLN A 254 13.68 -42.71 -21.26
N VAL A 255 13.10 -42.76 -22.47
CA VAL A 255 12.95 -41.62 -23.35
C VAL A 255 12.12 -40.48 -22.70
N ALA A 256 10.99 -40.81 -22.11
CA ALA A 256 10.17 -39.82 -21.40
C ALA A 256 10.92 -39.20 -20.21
N ARG A 257 11.67 -39.99 -19.43
CA ARG A 257 12.50 -39.49 -18.33
C ARG A 257 13.60 -38.55 -18.80
N SER A 258 14.24 -38.83 -19.93
CA SER A 258 15.26 -37.95 -20.53
C SER A 258 14.66 -36.57 -20.88
N VAL A 259 13.53 -36.57 -21.55
CA VAL A 259 12.82 -35.32 -21.91
C VAL A 259 12.38 -34.54 -20.65
N VAL A 260 11.87 -35.23 -19.64
CA VAL A 260 11.48 -34.60 -18.36
C VAL A 260 12.70 -34.05 -17.61
N ALA A 261 13.82 -34.77 -17.60
CA ALA A 261 15.07 -34.32 -16.96
C ALA A 261 15.61 -33.05 -17.63
N GLU A 262 15.58 -33.00 -18.97
CA GLU A 262 15.98 -31.81 -19.74
C GLU A 262 15.03 -30.62 -19.44
N ALA A 263 13.74 -30.85 -19.46
CA ALA A 263 12.73 -29.85 -19.08
C ALA A 263 12.94 -29.34 -17.64
N ALA A 264 13.27 -30.22 -16.70
CA ALA A 264 13.60 -29.84 -15.32
C ALA A 264 14.87 -28.99 -15.24
N GLY A 265 15.90 -29.31 -16.02
CA GLY A 265 17.13 -28.51 -16.10
C GLY A 265 16.88 -27.09 -16.62
N VAL A 266 16.13 -26.97 -17.73
CA VAL A 266 15.70 -25.69 -18.30
C VAL A 266 14.81 -24.93 -17.29
N GLY A 267 13.90 -25.64 -16.63
CA GLY A 267 13.02 -25.06 -15.60
C GLY A 267 13.80 -24.51 -14.40
N LEU A 268 14.83 -25.18 -13.93
CA LEU A 268 15.69 -24.71 -12.82
C LEU A 268 16.49 -23.47 -13.21
N LEU A 269 17.07 -23.45 -14.41
CA LEU A 269 17.80 -22.28 -14.93
C LEU A 269 16.83 -21.10 -15.11
N GLY A 270 15.63 -21.35 -15.66
CA GLY A 270 14.57 -20.37 -15.81
C GLY A 270 14.10 -19.82 -14.47
N LEU A 271 13.95 -20.67 -13.45
CA LEU A 271 13.57 -20.26 -12.09
C LEU A 271 14.66 -19.36 -11.47
N ALA A 272 15.92 -19.75 -11.57
CA ALA A 272 17.04 -18.96 -11.03
C ALA A 272 17.11 -17.56 -11.70
N GLY A 273 17.06 -17.52 -13.05
CA GLY A 273 17.03 -16.27 -13.80
C GLY A 273 15.78 -15.44 -13.53
N GLY A 274 14.61 -16.09 -13.44
CA GLY A 274 13.33 -15.45 -13.11
C GLY A 274 13.31 -14.81 -11.73
N VAL A 275 13.85 -15.50 -10.73
CA VAL A 275 13.99 -14.94 -9.36
C VAL A 275 14.92 -13.74 -9.36
N ALA A 276 16.10 -13.84 -10.00
CA ALA A 276 17.05 -12.74 -10.06
C ALA A 276 16.46 -11.51 -10.76
N MET A 277 15.83 -11.69 -11.91
CA MET A 277 15.17 -10.62 -12.66
C MET A 277 13.97 -10.06 -11.89
N GLY A 278 13.15 -10.92 -11.27
CA GLY A 278 12.00 -10.53 -10.48
C GLY A 278 12.38 -9.66 -9.28
N VAL A 279 13.46 -10.02 -8.57
CA VAL A 279 14.01 -9.20 -7.47
C VAL A 279 14.51 -7.86 -8.00
N ALA A 280 15.27 -7.84 -9.10
CA ALA A 280 15.76 -6.59 -9.68
C ALA A 280 14.61 -5.65 -10.10
N LEU A 281 13.59 -6.19 -10.77
CA LEU A 281 12.39 -5.43 -11.16
C LEU A 281 11.58 -4.97 -9.95
N ALA A 282 11.45 -5.79 -8.90
CA ALA A 282 10.74 -5.41 -7.67
C ALA A 282 11.44 -4.26 -6.94
N VAL A 283 12.78 -4.32 -6.85
CA VAL A 283 13.59 -3.22 -6.27
C VAL A 283 13.42 -1.94 -7.08
N LEU A 284 13.51 -2.05 -8.42
CA LEU A 284 13.32 -0.91 -9.31
C LEU A 284 11.89 -0.33 -9.17
N TRP A 285 10.88 -1.20 -9.14
CA TRP A 285 9.48 -0.80 -8.98
C TRP A 285 9.23 -0.08 -7.66
N VAL A 286 9.70 -0.62 -6.55
CA VAL A 286 9.51 -0.01 -5.22
C VAL A 286 10.27 1.31 -5.11
N ARG A 287 11.53 1.36 -5.54
CA ARG A 287 12.35 2.57 -5.39
C ARG A 287 12.00 3.68 -6.37
N VAL A 288 11.53 3.34 -7.56
CA VAL A 288 11.24 4.33 -8.61
C VAL A 288 9.74 4.56 -8.72
N ASN A 289 8.94 3.55 -9.06
CA ASN A 289 7.53 3.72 -9.35
C ASN A 289 6.68 4.08 -8.12
N PHE A 290 6.89 3.39 -6.99
CA PHE A 290 6.15 3.68 -5.77
C PHE A 290 6.46 5.09 -5.26
N ALA A 291 7.73 5.50 -5.30
CA ALA A 291 8.14 6.83 -4.89
C ALA A 291 7.60 7.93 -5.81
N TYR A 292 7.55 7.70 -7.15
CA TYR A 292 7.09 8.69 -8.11
C TYR A 292 5.58 8.73 -8.29
N GLN A 293 4.89 7.58 -8.30
CA GLN A 293 3.44 7.52 -8.59
C GLN A 293 2.59 7.67 -7.34
N LEU A 294 2.98 7.03 -6.24
CA LEU A 294 2.24 7.07 -4.98
C LEU A 294 2.85 8.01 -3.95
N GLY A 295 4.03 8.56 -4.24
CA GLY A 295 4.74 9.44 -3.31
C GLY A 295 5.15 8.78 -1.99
N TRP A 296 4.91 7.48 -1.85
CA TRP A 296 5.17 6.74 -0.63
C TRP A 296 6.57 6.16 -0.66
N ASP A 297 7.32 6.40 0.37
CA ASP A 297 8.64 5.82 0.58
C ASP A 297 8.46 4.53 1.37
N VAL A 298 8.40 3.42 0.64
CA VAL A 298 8.25 2.09 1.22
C VAL A 298 9.60 1.41 1.21
N ASP A 299 10.05 0.94 2.38
CA ASP A 299 11.25 0.12 2.46
C ASP A 299 11.03 -1.21 1.77
N PHE A 300 11.97 -1.57 0.89
CA PHE A 300 11.91 -2.84 0.19
C PHE A 300 12.22 -3.98 1.17
N HIS A 301 11.20 -4.80 1.46
CA HIS A 301 11.34 -6.02 2.24
C HIS A 301 11.18 -7.23 1.34
N PHE A 302 12.26 -7.99 1.19
CA PHE A 302 12.18 -9.23 0.43
C PHE A 302 11.43 -10.30 1.21
N ALA A 303 10.24 -10.65 0.74
CA ALA A 303 9.39 -11.66 1.37
C ALA A 303 9.87 -13.07 1.00
N ALA A 304 10.98 -13.52 1.58
CA ALA A 304 11.53 -14.86 1.31
C ALA A 304 10.52 -15.98 1.57
N ALA A 305 9.56 -15.78 2.47
CA ALA A 305 8.48 -16.72 2.76
C ALA A 305 7.53 -16.96 1.57
N SER A 306 7.48 -16.08 0.57
CA SER A 306 6.66 -16.26 -0.64
C SER A 306 7.36 -17.09 -1.72
N LEU A 307 8.68 -17.28 -1.66
CA LEU A 307 9.44 -18.05 -2.65
C LEU A 307 8.98 -19.51 -2.79
N PRO A 308 8.71 -20.26 -1.70
CA PRO A 308 8.22 -21.64 -1.84
C PRO A 308 6.87 -21.71 -2.55
N ALA A 309 5.97 -20.76 -2.31
CA ALA A 309 4.67 -20.70 -2.97
C ALA A 309 4.83 -20.37 -4.48
N ALA A 310 5.70 -19.43 -4.83
CA ALA A 310 6.01 -19.10 -6.22
C ALA A 310 6.69 -20.28 -6.95
N ALA A 311 7.64 -20.97 -6.31
CA ALA A 311 8.27 -22.15 -6.84
C ALA A 311 7.27 -23.31 -7.05
N LEU A 312 6.36 -23.51 -6.10
CA LEU A 312 5.28 -24.49 -6.22
C LEU A 312 4.33 -24.14 -7.39
N ALA A 313 3.94 -22.88 -7.53
CA ALA A 313 3.09 -22.43 -8.64
C ALA A 313 3.78 -22.65 -9.99
N ALA A 314 5.06 -22.30 -10.11
CA ALA A 314 5.86 -22.56 -11.30
C ALA A 314 5.96 -24.06 -11.61
N PHE A 315 6.17 -24.89 -10.60
CA PHE A 315 6.20 -26.35 -10.73
C PHE A 315 4.85 -26.92 -11.18
N LEU A 316 3.76 -26.48 -10.60
CA LEU A 316 2.40 -26.91 -10.94
C LEU A 316 2.00 -26.54 -12.38
N VAL A 317 2.57 -25.50 -12.94
CA VAL A 317 2.36 -25.13 -14.35
C VAL A 317 3.33 -25.87 -15.27
N SER A 318 4.60 -25.99 -14.90
CA SER A 318 5.65 -26.58 -15.74
C SER A 318 5.47 -28.09 -15.93
N VAL A 319 5.05 -28.82 -14.89
CA VAL A 319 4.89 -30.28 -14.97
C VAL A 319 3.79 -30.70 -15.95
N PRO A 320 2.57 -30.16 -15.91
CA PRO A 320 1.55 -30.45 -16.93
C PRO A 320 1.96 -29.99 -18.33
N ALA A 321 2.59 -28.81 -18.46
CA ALA A 321 3.08 -28.30 -19.71
C ALA A 321 4.11 -29.24 -20.37
N ALA A 322 5.00 -29.84 -19.59
CA ALA A 322 5.98 -30.82 -20.06
C ALA A 322 5.38 -32.21 -20.31
N ALA A 323 4.33 -32.59 -19.58
CA ALA A 323 3.72 -33.94 -19.68
C ALA A 323 3.03 -34.17 -21.03
N LEU A 324 2.43 -33.15 -21.63
CA LEU A 324 1.76 -33.25 -22.94
C LEU A 324 2.77 -33.56 -24.08
N PRO A 325 3.86 -32.78 -24.27
CA PRO A 325 4.88 -33.09 -25.27
C PRO A 325 5.57 -34.44 -25.02
N ALA A 326 5.90 -34.74 -23.75
CA ALA A 326 6.55 -35.98 -23.40
C ALA A 326 5.69 -37.22 -23.76
N ARG A 327 4.37 -37.17 -23.54
CA ARG A 327 3.43 -38.24 -23.93
C ARG A 327 3.31 -38.36 -25.43
N TRP A 328 3.30 -37.24 -26.14
CA TRP A 328 3.20 -37.23 -27.59
C TRP A 328 4.44 -37.84 -28.24
N VAL A 329 5.64 -37.42 -27.81
CA VAL A 329 6.93 -37.93 -28.28
C VAL A 329 7.07 -39.43 -27.99
N ALA A 330 6.64 -39.88 -26.79
CA ALA A 330 6.69 -41.31 -26.43
C ALA A 330 5.79 -42.21 -27.31
N ARG A 331 4.81 -41.62 -28.03
CA ARG A 331 3.87 -42.32 -28.90
C ARG A 331 4.26 -42.29 -30.39
N LEU A 332 5.26 -41.50 -30.77
CA LEU A 332 5.71 -41.41 -32.16
C LEU A 332 6.14 -42.79 -32.69
N PRO A 333 5.61 -43.24 -33.84
CA PRO A 333 6.01 -44.51 -34.46
C PRO A 333 7.45 -44.39 -34.99
N VAL A 334 8.33 -45.30 -34.55
CA VAL A 334 9.76 -45.33 -34.86
C VAL A 334 9.99 -45.40 -36.39
N VAL A 335 9.10 -46.09 -37.10
CA VAL A 335 9.21 -46.33 -38.56
C VAL A 335 9.00 -45.04 -39.36
N GLU A 336 8.02 -44.16 -38.96
CA GLU A 336 7.79 -42.88 -39.62
C GLU A 336 8.91 -41.88 -39.37
N ALA A 337 9.44 -41.83 -38.13
CA ALA A 337 10.53 -40.92 -37.75
C ALA A 337 11.87 -41.22 -38.46
N LEU A 338 12.06 -42.43 -38.95
CA LEU A 338 13.22 -42.84 -39.73
C LEU A 338 13.05 -42.72 -41.26
N ARG A 339 11.79 -42.57 -41.72
CA ARG A 339 11.46 -42.55 -43.17
C ARG A 339 11.36 -41.13 -43.77
N GLU A 340 11.18 -40.09 -42.93
CA GLU A 340 11.07 -38.68 -43.34
C GLU A 340 12.42 -37.92 -43.25
N GLY A 341 13.51 -38.57 -43.16
CA GLY A 341 14.89 -38.05 -43.21
C GLY A 341 15.60 -38.79 -44.34
#